data_37056be35390ae654503a3da5bab74a1
#
_entry.id   37056be35390ae654503a3da5bab74a1
#
_cell.length_a   1.000
_cell.length_b   1.000
_cell.length_c   1.000
_cell.angle_alpha   90.00
_cell.angle_beta   90.00
_cell.angle_gamma   90.00
#
_symmetry.space_group_name_H-M   'P 1'
#
loop_
_entity.id
_entity.type
_entity.pdbx_description
1 polymer ?
#
loop_
_entity_poly.entity_id
_entity_poly.type
_entity_poly.pdbx_seq_one_letter_code
_entity_poly.pdbx_strand_id
1 'polypeptide(L)'
;VIEAQQLSKRFGALAAVRAVSFTAADGRITGLLGPNGAGKSTTLRMLYTVLKPDCGDALIDGHSALRAPLAAARCLGVLPHGAGIYPNLSARENILYFGALQGLTRAAARSRAAELVRLLEMEEFAERRAKGFSQGERLKTALARALVHSPRNLVLDEPTNGLDVMAVRALRRLLGALRDVCCSRAT
;
A
#
# COMPACT_ATOMS: atom_id res chain seq x y z
N VAL A 1 -5.81 3.53 -12.20
CA VAL A 1 -4.62 4.18 -12.82
C VAL A 1 -3.98 5.14 -11.85
N ILE A 2 -2.63 5.14 -11.77
CA ILE A 2 -1.86 6.16 -11.03
C ILE A 2 -1.04 6.96 -12.04
N GLU A 3 -1.18 8.28 -12.03
CA GLU A 3 -0.41 9.19 -12.87
C GLU A 3 0.38 10.18 -12.00
N ALA A 4 1.68 10.27 -12.23
CA ALA A 4 2.54 11.31 -11.69
C ALA A 4 2.79 12.34 -12.79
N GLN A 5 2.51 13.61 -12.51
CA GLN A 5 2.62 14.70 -13.48
C GLN A 5 3.58 15.77 -12.95
N GLN A 6 4.83 15.77 -13.45
CA GLN A 6 5.88 16.73 -13.13
C GLN A 6 6.13 16.91 -11.62
N LEU A 7 6.03 15.81 -10.85
CA LEU A 7 6.21 15.85 -9.40
C LEU A 7 7.60 16.34 -9.02
N SER A 8 7.66 17.36 -8.20
CA SER A 8 8.90 17.92 -7.67
C SER A 8 8.81 18.14 -6.17
N LYS A 9 9.92 17.87 -5.45
CA LYS A 9 10.02 18.09 -4.01
C LYS A 9 11.41 18.49 -3.60
N ARG A 10 11.50 19.54 -2.80
CA ARG A 10 12.75 20.03 -2.16
C ARG A 10 12.63 19.93 -0.64
N PHE A 11 13.76 19.68 0.00
CA PHE A 11 13.94 19.78 1.44
C PHE A 11 15.12 20.71 1.70
N GLY A 12 14.84 21.98 2.00
CA GLY A 12 15.86 23.03 2.05
C GLY A 12 16.60 23.14 0.71
N ALA A 13 17.92 23.00 0.74
CA ALA A 13 18.75 23.05 -0.47
C ALA A 13 18.68 21.76 -1.33
N LEU A 14 18.23 20.63 -0.75
CA LEU A 14 18.19 19.34 -1.44
C LEU A 14 16.94 19.22 -2.34
N ALA A 15 17.12 19.08 -3.64
CA ALA A 15 16.05 18.70 -4.56
C ALA A 15 15.93 17.17 -4.59
N ALA A 16 15.03 16.62 -3.76
CA ALA A 16 14.84 15.19 -3.61
C ALA A 16 14.10 14.54 -4.80
N VAL A 17 13.20 15.27 -5.45
CA VAL A 17 12.47 14.83 -6.66
C VAL A 17 12.43 16.00 -7.64
N ARG A 18 12.69 15.73 -8.91
CA ARG A 18 12.75 16.76 -9.98
C ARG A 18 11.88 16.34 -11.16
N ALA A 19 10.73 17.00 -11.33
CA ALA A 19 9.83 16.88 -12.47
C ALA A 19 9.53 15.43 -12.91
N VAL A 20 9.31 14.51 -11.95
CA VAL A 20 9.06 13.10 -12.23
C VAL A 20 7.66 12.93 -12.79
N SER A 21 7.57 12.26 -13.94
CA SER A 21 6.31 11.92 -14.62
C SER A 21 6.31 10.46 -15.03
N PHE A 22 5.22 9.74 -14.72
CA PHE A 22 4.97 8.37 -15.17
C PHE A 22 3.50 8.01 -15.02
N THR A 23 3.11 6.92 -15.69
CA THR A 23 1.78 6.32 -15.54
C THR A 23 1.92 4.86 -15.15
N ALA A 24 1.25 4.45 -14.07
CA ALA A 24 1.04 3.07 -13.70
C ALA A 24 -0.37 2.66 -14.12
N ALA A 25 -0.45 1.88 -15.21
CA ALA A 25 -1.72 1.45 -15.79
C ALA A 25 -2.40 0.38 -14.92
N ASP A 26 -3.73 0.29 -15.04
CA ASP A 26 -4.53 -0.73 -14.38
C ASP A 26 -4.12 -2.15 -14.80
N GLY A 27 -4.24 -3.10 -13.87
CA GLY A 27 -3.88 -4.49 -14.10
C GLY A 27 -2.39 -4.74 -14.34
N ARG A 28 -1.52 -3.78 -14.07
CA ARG A 28 -0.07 -3.91 -14.24
C ARG A 28 0.68 -3.66 -12.93
N ILE A 29 1.82 -4.33 -12.80
CA ILE A 29 2.79 -4.06 -11.76
C ILE A 29 3.84 -3.12 -12.34
N THR A 30 3.92 -1.91 -11.80
CA THR A 30 4.91 -0.89 -12.21
C THR A 30 5.97 -0.75 -11.13
N GLY A 31 7.23 -0.91 -11.50
CA GLY A 31 8.37 -0.78 -10.58
C GLY A 31 9.05 0.59 -10.71
N LEU A 32 9.20 1.29 -9.58
CA LEU A 32 10.01 2.51 -9.50
C LEU A 32 11.44 2.12 -9.07
N LEU A 33 12.36 2.14 -10.01
CA LEU A 33 13.75 1.71 -9.82
C LEU A 33 14.70 2.92 -9.71
N GLY A 34 15.79 2.74 -8.98
CA GLY A 34 16.82 3.75 -8.82
C GLY A 34 17.69 3.51 -7.59
N PRO A 35 18.85 4.16 -7.47
CA PRO A 35 19.74 4.03 -6.32
C PRO A 35 19.12 4.56 -5.03
N ASN A 36 19.76 4.28 -3.89
CA ASN A 36 19.35 4.88 -2.62
C ASN A 36 19.52 6.41 -2.69
N GLY A 37 18.54 7.14 -2.16
CA GLY A 37 18.53 8.61 -2.24
C GLY A 37 17.96 9.18 -3.55
N ALA A 38 17.58 8.35 -4.55
CA ALA A 38 17.00 8.82 -5.81
C ALA A 38 15.55 9.39 -5.70
N GLY A 39 15.02 9.56 -4.49
CA GLY A 39 13.70 10.14 -4.28
C GLY A 39 12.53 9.18 -4.44
N LYS A 40 12.77 7.85 -4.53
CA LYS A 40 11.70 6.83 -4.70
C LYS A 40 10.62 6.93 -3.62
N SER A 41 11.00 6.76 -2.35
CA SER A 41 10.03 6.85 -1.23
C SER A 41 9.41 8.24 -1.11
N THR A 42 10.15 9.31 -1.46
CA THR A 42 9.61 10.68 -1.52
C THR A 42 8.51 10.78 -2.59
N THR A 43 8.75 10.22 -3.77
CA THR A 43 7.75 10.16 -4.85
C THR A 43 6.53 9.36 -4.41
N LEU A 44 6.72 8.16 -3.83
CA LEU A 44 5.60 7.35 -3.33
C LEU A 44 4.79 8.08 -2.25
N ARG A 45 5.46 8.79 -1.31
CA ARG A 45 4.79 9.60 -0.28
C ARG A 45 3.94 10.72 -0.84
N MET A 46 4.30 11.28 -1.99
CA MET A 46 3.48 12.26 -2.71
C MET A 46 2.26 11.58 -3.36
N LEU A 47 2.42 10.37 -3.94
CA LEU A 47 1.31 9.61 -4.52
C LEU A 47 0.23 9.27 -3.47
N TYR A 48 0.65 8.80 -2.30
CA TYR A 48 -0.32 8.43 -1.25
C TYR A 48 -0.63 9.58 -0.26
N THR A 49 -0.48 10.82 -0.70
CA THR A 49 -0.99 12.04 -0.04
C THR A 49 -0.37 12.42 1.31
N VAL A 50 0.67 11.71 1.77
CA VAL A 50 1.36 12.00 3.03
C VAL A 50 2.31 13.19 2.89
N LEU A 51 2.83 13.42 1.68
CA LEU A 51 3.74 14.52 1.39
C LEU A 51 3.19 15.37 0.24
N LYS A 52 3.03 16.67 0.48
CA LYS A 52 2.62 17.61 -0.56
C LYS A 52 3.81 17.90 -1.50
N PRO A 53 3.66 17.73 -2.82
CA PRO A 53 4.67 18.19 -3.78
C PRO A 53 4.78 19.72 -3.78
N ASP A 54 5.95 20.22 -4.18
CA ASP A 54 6.15 21.67 -4.37
C ASP A 54 5.67 22.11 -5.75
N CYS A 55 5.81 21.22 -6.76
CA CYS A 55 5.26 21.39 -8.11
C CYS A 55 4.73 20.06 -8.62
N GLY A 56 3.81 20.13 -9.60
CA GLY A 56 3.18 18.96 -10.18
C GLY A 56 2.02 18.44 -9.35
N ASP A 57 1.41 17.34 -9.79
CA ASP A 57 0.30 16.67 -9.11
C ASP A 57 0.39 15.15 -9.34
N ALA A 58 -0.32 14.40 -8.52
CA ALA A 58 -0.56 12.98 -8.76
C ALA A 58 -2.07 12.77 -8.91
N LEU A 59 -2.47 11.98 -9.90
CA LEU A 59 -3.85 11.57 -10.10
C LEU A 59 -3.99 10.09 -9.79
N ILE A 60 -4.93 9.76 -8.93
CA ILE A 60 -5.26 8.38 -8.54
C ILE A 60 -6.70 8.14 -8.99
N ASP A 61 -6.89 7.31 -10.01
CA ASP A 61 -8.18 7.12 -10.67
C ASP A 61 -8.87 8.46 -10.99
N GLY A 62 -8.11 9.43 -11.49
CA GLY A 62 -8.58 10.79 -11.81
C GLY A 62 -8.69 11.74 -10.61
N HIS A 63 -8.51 11.27 -9.37
CA HIS A 63 -8.55 12.13 -8.19
C HIS A 63 -7.19 12.76 -7.90
N SER A 64 -7.11 14.07 -7.87
CA SER A 64 -5.90 14.83 -7.55
C SER A 64 -5.48 14.61 -6.09
N ALA A 65 -4.24 14.19 -5.87
CA ALA A 65 -3.65 14.05 -4.54
C ALA A 65 -3.52 15.40 -3.80
N LEU A 66 -3.45 16.51 -4.56
CA LEU A 66 -3.38 17.85 -3.99
C LEU A 66 -4.76 18.45 -3.66
N ARG A 67 -5.72 18.33 -4.62
CA ARG A 67 -7.02 19.02 -4.54
C ARG A 67 -8.09 18.17 -3.89
N ALA A 68 -7.99 16.84 -3.98
CA ALA A 68 -8.95 15.89 -3.42
C ALA A 68 -8.24 14.74 -2.68
N PRO A 69 -7.34 15.00 -1.69
CA PRO A 69 -6.46 13.99 -1.09
C PRO A 69 -7.22 12.83 -0.45
N LEU A 70 -8.38 13.08 0.16
CA LEU A 70 -9.20 12.01 0.76
C LEU A 70 -9.83 11.09 -0.30
N ALA A 71 -10.25 11.63 -1.44
CA ALA A 71 -10.78 10.84 -2.54
C ALA A 71 -9.67 9.99 -3.16
N ALA A 72 -8.49 10.57 -3.42
CA ALA A 72 -7.31 9.87 -3.90
C ALA A 72 -6.88 8.74 -2.93
N ALA A 73 -6.82 9.02 -1.61
CA ALA A 73 -6.43 8.05 -0.60
C ALA A 73 -7.40 6.85 -0.50
N ARG A 74 -8.69 7.05 -0.73
CA ARG A 74 -9.69 5.96 -0.76
C ARG A 74 -9.47 4.97 -1.91
N CYS A 75 -8.85 5.40 -3.00
CA CYS A 75 -8.52 4.54 -4.14
C CYS A 75 -7.21 3.77 -3.94
N LEU A 76 -6.47 4.01 -2.85
CA LEU A 76 -5.15 3.46 -2.59
C LEU A 76 -5.13 2.52 -1.39
N GLY A 77 -4.58 1.33 -1.58
CA GLY A 77 -3.97 0.55 -0.51
C GLY A 77 -2.49 0.92 -0.42
N VAL A 78 -1.99 1.17 0.78
CA VAL A 78 -0.60 1.61 0.95
C VAL A 78 0.12 0.72 1.96
N LEU A 79 1.27 0.18 1.55
CA LEU A 79 2.27 -0.43 2.41
C LEU A 79 3.49 0.49 2.46
N PRO A 80 3.59 1.42 3.43
CA PRO A 80 4.73 2.30 3.54
C PRO A 80 5.95 1.54 4.08
N HIS A 81 7.13 2.06 3.79
CA HIS A 81 8.38 1.55 4.40
C HIS A 81 8.26 1.57 5.92
N GLY A 82 8.62 0.44 6.56
CA GLY A 82 8.53 0.32 8.01
C GLY A 82 7.10 0.36 8.56
N ALA A 83 6.11 -0.10 7.76
CA ALA A 83 4.71 -0.15 8.17
C ALA A 83 4.55 -0.83 9.52
N GLY A 84 4.51 -0.03 10.58
CA GLY A 84 4.27 -0.50 11.94
C GLY A 84 2.87 -1.10 12.04
N ILE A 85 2.79 -2.33 12.52
CA ILE A 85 1.53 -2.92 12.99
C ILE A 85 1.39 -2.62 14.48
N TYR A 86 0.16 -2.56 14.98
CA TYR A 86 -0.08 -2.40 16.41
C TYR A 86 0.30 -3.69 17.16
N PRO A 87 1.37 -3.69 17.96
CA PRO A 87 1.95 -4.91 18.52
C PRO A 87 1.04 -5.59 19.55
N ASN A 88 0.17 -4.82 20.22
CA ASN A 88 -0.73 -5.33 21.24
C ASN A 88 -2.06 -5.85 20.68
N LEU A 89 -2.34 -5.59 19.39
CA LEU A 89 -3.48 -6.14 18.67
C LEU A 89 -3.10 -7.44 17.96
N SER A 90 -4.08 -8.34 17.79
CA SER A 90 -3.91 -9.49 16.89
C SER A 90 -3.83 -9.04 15.43
N ALA A 91 -3.45 -9.95 14.52
CA ALA A 91 -3.48 -9.64 13.09
C ALA A 91 -4.91 -9.25 12.64
N ARG A 92 -5.92 -10.01 13.06
CA ARG A 92 -7.32 -9.73 12.76
C ARG A 92 -7.77 -8.37 13.31
N GLU A 93 -7.43 -8.05 14.54
CA GLU A 93 -7.76 -6.75 15.15
C GLU A 93 -7.08 -5.59 14.43
N ASN A 94 -5.82 -5.76 13.99
CA ASN A 94 -5.14 -4.78 13.14
C ASN A 94 -5.93 -4.52 11.84
N ILE A 95 -6.41 -5.57 11.17
CA ILE A 95 -7.19 -5.45 9.93
C ILE A 95 -8.53 -4.75 10.20
N LEU A 96 -9.25 -5.17 11.24
CA LEU A 96 -10.55 -4.61 11.61
C LEU A 96 -10.44 -3.12 11.97
N TYR A 97 -9.41 -2.73 12.72
CA TYR A 97 -9.15 -1.35 13.08
C TYR A 97 -8.97 -0.46 11.84
N PHE A 98 -8.17 -0.91 10.86
CA PHE A 98 -7.98 -0.18 9.62
C PHE A 98 -9.24 -0.17 8.74
N GLY A 99 -10.02 -1.25 8.74
CA GLY A 99 -11.33 -1.26 8.09
C GLY A 99 -12.26 -0.18 8.65
N ALA A 100 -12.29 -0.03 9.99
CA ALA A 100 -13.07 1.03 10.64
C ALA A 100 -12.58 2.45 10.28
N LEU A 101 -11.25 2.67 10.23
CA LEU A 101 -10.66 3.94 9.81
C LEU A 101 -11.00 4.29 8.34
N GLN A 102 -11.18 3.28 7.50
CA GLN A 102 -11.62 3.44 6.09
C GLN A 102 -13.15 3.58 5.95
N GLY A 103 -13.89 3.61 7.06
CA GLY A 103 -15.34 3.81 7.08
C GLY A 103 -16.16 2.55 6.79
N LEU A 104 -15.57 1.35 6.86
CA LEU A 104 -16.32 0.10 6.71
C LEU A 104 -17.24 -0.13 7.92
N THR A 105 -18.43 -0.63 7.67
CA THR A 105 -19.29 -1.14 8.75
C THR A 105 -18.62 -2.33 9.44
N ARG A 106 -18.98 -2.59 10.70
CA ARG A 106 -18.43 -3.71 11.47
C ARG A 106 -18.63 -5.07 10.78
N ALA A 107 -19.78 -5.26 10.13
CA ALA A 107 -20.08 -6.47 9.39
C ALA A 107 -19.18 -6.59 8.13
N ALA A 108 -19.07 -5.54 7.33
CA ALA A 108 -18.22 -5.50 6.14
C ALA A 108 -16.73 -5.71 6.49
N ALA A 109 -16.24 -5.03 7.53
CA ALA A 109 -14.86 -5.19 7.99
C ALA A 109 -14.56 -6.62 8.44
N ARG A 110 -15.49 -7.28 9.17
CA ARG A 110 -15.34 -8.68 9.59
C ARG A 110 -15.31 -9.64 8.42
N SER A 111 -16.25 -9.49 7.47
CA SER A 111 -16.31 -10.32 6.26
C SER A 111 -15.01 -10.18 5.45
N ARG A 112 -14.56 -8.93 5.24
CA ARG A 112 -13.34 -8.66 4.49
C ARG A 112 -12.08 -9.15 5.20
N ALA A 113 -12.01 -9.01 6.53
CA ALA A 113 -10.90 -9.54 7.31
C ALA A 113 -10.81 -11.07 7.22
N ALA A 114 -11.95 -11.79 7.25
CA ALA A 114 -11.98 -13.23 7.10
C ALA A 114 -11.51 -13.69 5.69
N GLU A 115 -11.90 -12.94 4.65
CA GLU A 115 -11.44 -13.18 3.27
C GLU A 115 -9.92 -12.97 3.15
N LEU A 116 -9.39 -11.87 3.71
CA LEU A 116 -7.97 -11.55 3.65
C LEU A 116 -7.10 -12.51 4.47
N VAL A 117 -7.59 -12.97 5.61
CA VAL A 117 -6.90 -13.99 6.42
C VAL A 117 -6.70 -15.26 5.59
N ARG A 118 -7.72 -15.72 4.86
CA ARG A 118 -7.62 -16.88 3.95
C ARG A 118 -6.71 -16.59 2.75
N LEU A 119 -6.93 -15.46 2.07
CA LEU A 119 -6.15 -15.09 0.87
C LEU A 119 -4.64 -14.98 1.14
N LEU A 120 -4.27 -14.52 2.32
CA LEU A 120 -2.89 -14.30 2.73
C LEU A 120 -2.32 -15.45 3.59
N GLU A 121 -3.09 -16.56 3.73
CA GLU A 121 -2.66 -17.73 4.51
C GLU A 121 -2.22 -17.30 5.93
N MET A 122 -3.12 -16.68 6.68
CA MET A 122 -2.84 -16.10 8.00
C MET A 122 -3.57 -16.84 9.14
N GLU A 123 -4.26 -17.95 8.84
CA GLU A 123 -5.13 -18.66 9.79
C GLU A 123 -4.41 -19.03 11.09
N GLU A 124 -3.17 -19.48 11.01
CA GLU A 124 -2.41 -19.94 12.17
C GLU A 124 -2.06 -18.83 13.16
N PHE A 125 -1.99 -17.56 12.68
CA PHE A 125 -1.59 -16.44 13.53
C PHE A 125 -2.58 -15.28 13.58
N ALA A 126 -3.71 -15.38 12.89
CA ALA A 126 -4.68 -14.30 12.79
C ALA A 126 -5.15 -13.77 14.16
N GLU A 127 -5.27 -14.65 15.16
CA GLU A 127 -5.72 -14.32 16.52
C GLU A 127 -4.55 -14.04 17.49
N ARG A 128 -3.30 -14.27 17.07
CA ARG A 128 -2.11 -13.98 17.88
C ARG A 128 -1.82 -12.48 17.90
N ARG A 129 -1.32 -11.98 19.03
CA ARG A 129 -0.81 -10.60 19.17
C ARG A 129 0.42 -10.40 18.30
N ALA A 130 0.48 -9.25 17.63
CA ALA A 130 1.52 -8.96 16.65
C ALA A 130 2.91 -8.67 17.24
N LYS A 131 3.05 -8.55 18.56
CA LYS A 131 4.31 -8.27 19.25
C LYS A 131 5.42 -9.29 18.93
N GLY A 132 5.06 -10.56 18.73
CA GLY A 132 5.99 -11.65 18.45
C GLY A 132 6.04 -12.09 16.97
N PHE A 133 5.52 -11.29 16.05
CA PHE A 133 5.45 -11.68 14.63
C PHE A 133 6.82 -11.68 13.95
N SER A 134 7.03 -12.70 13.12
CA SER A 134 8.10 -12.73 12.13
C SER A 134 7.94 -11.60 11.10
N GLN A 135 8.97 -11.32 10.32
CA GLN A 135 8.90 -10.30 9.25
C GLN A 135 7.82 -10.66 8.20
N GLY A 136 7.69 -11.96 7.87
CA GLY A 136 6.65 -12.43 6.95
C GLY A 136 5.23 -12.23 7.49
N GLU A 137 4.98 -12.57 8.77
CA GLU A 137 3.70 -12.35 9.44
C GLU A 137 3.36 -10.86 9.53
N ARG A 138 4.36 -10.01 9.82
CA ARG A 138 4.21 -8.54 9.81
C ARG A 138 3.82 -8.02 8.42
N LEU A 139 4.50 -8.48 7.38
CA LEU A 139 4.21 -8.09 6.00
C LEU A 139 2.80 -8.52 5.59
N LYS A 140 2.40 -9.77 5.84
CA LYS A 140 1.05 -10.27 5.54
C LYS A 140 -0.02 -9.43 6.26
N THR A 141 0.19 -9.12 7.54
CA THR A 141 -0.73 -8.27 8.33
C THR A 141 -0.81 -6.85 7.76
N ALA A 142 0.31 -6.25 7.39
CA ALA A 142 0.37 -4.91 6.81
C ALA A 142 -0.28 -4.85 5.41
N LEU A 143 -0.11 -5.89 4.59
CA LEU A 143 -0.81 -6.04 3.31
C LEU A 143 -2.32 -6.21 3.50
N ALA A 144 -2.75 -7.04 4.45
CA ALA A 144 -4.17 -7.19 4.77
C ALA A 144 -4.82 -5.85 5.17
N ARG A 145 -4.13 -5.04 5.98
CA ARG A 145 -4.56 -3.68 6.32
C ARG A 145 -4.71 -2.78 5.10
N ALA A 146 -3.72 -2.83 4.20
CA ALA A 146 -3.73 -2.03 2.97
C ALA A 146 -4.88 -2.42 2.03
N LEU A 147 -5.32 -3.69 2.08
CA LEU A 147 -6.34 -4.26 1.19
C LEU A 147 -7.76 -4.28 1.77
N VAL A 148 -7.94 -3.94 3.06
CA VAL A 148 -9.21 -4.15 3.77
C VAL A 148 -10.39 -3.41 3.15
N HIS A 149 -10.18 -2.21 2.62
CA HIS A 149 -11.20 -1.40 1.97
C HIS A 149 -11.33 -1.67 0.45
N SER A 150 -10.72 -2.76 -0.04
CA SER A 150 -10.76 -3.18 -1.45
C SER A 150 -10.32 -2.08 -2.43
N PRO A 151 -9.14 -1.46 -2.22
CA PRO A 151 -8.66 -0.39 -3.10
C PRO A 151 -8.40 -0.93 -4.50
N ARG A 152 -8.53 -0.06 -5.51
CA ARG A 152 -8.19 -0.39 -6.91
C ARG A 152 -6.69 -0.38 -7.17
N ASN A 153 -5.95 0.44 -6.43
CA ASN A 153 -4.52 0.60 -6.61
C ASN A 153 -3.79 0.24 -5.32
N LEU A 154 -2.61 -0.37 -5.44
CA LEU A 154 -1.76 -0.74 -4.32
C LEU A 154 -0.37 -0.12 -4.51
N VAL A 155 0.09 0.63 -3.52
CA VAL A 155 1.43 1.23 -3.48
C VAL A 155 2.25 0.56 -2.39
N LEU A 156 3.40 0.02 -2.77
CA LEU A 156 4.32 -0.69 -1.87
C LEU A 156 5.67 0.02 -1.87
N ASP A 157 6.12 0.47 -0.69
CA ASP A 157 7.42 1.10 -0.50
C ASP A 157 8.39 0.10 0.14
N GLU A 158 9.33 -0.41 -0.64
CA GLU A 158 10.35 -1.41 -0.25
C GLU A 158 9.76 -2.68 0.41
N PRO A 159 8.76 -3.35 -0.21
CA PRO A 159 8.05 -4.46 0.44
C PRO A 159 8.90 -5.73 0.66
N THR A 160 10.09 -5.79 0.06
CA THR A 160 11.02 -6.92 0.19
C THR A 160 12.10 -6.70 1.24
N ASN A 161 12.15 -5.53 1.86
CA ASN A 161 13.18 -5.19 2.83
C ASN A 161 13.09 -6.09 4.08
N GLY A 162 14.21 -6.71 4.45
CA GLY A 162 14.29 -7.62 5.60
C GLY A 162 13.62 -8.99 5.40
N LEU A 163 13.16 -9.31 4.20
CA LEU A 163 12.61 -10.62 3.88
C LEU A 163 13.68 -11.57 3.38
N ASP A 164 13.55 -12.85 3.73
CA ASP A 164 14.33 -13.94 3.13
C ASP A 164 13.86 -14.25 1.69
N VAL A 165 14.63 -15.08 0.99
CA VAL A 165 14.35 -15.43 -0.42
C VAL A 165 12.98 -16.09 -0.60
N MET A 166 12.56 -16.91 0.37
CA MET A 166 11.27 -17.62 0.29
C MET A 166 10.10 -16.68 0.48
N ALA A 167 10.21 -15.73 1.42
CA ALA A 167 9.21 -14.71 1.66
C ALA A 167 9.09 -13.75 0.46
N VAL A 168 10.20 -13.39 -0.19
CA VAL A 168 10.18 -12.59 -1.43
C VAL A 168 9.45 -13.33 -2.56
N ARG A 169 9.71 -14.64 -2.73
CA ARG A 169 8.99 -15.46 -3.73
C ARG A 169 7.49 -15.55 -3.43
N ALA A 170 7.13 -15.73 -2.15
CA ALA A 170 5.72 -15.74 -1.71
C ALA A 170 5.04 -14.41 -1.99
N LEU A 171 5.69 -13.28 -1.67
CA LEU A 171 5.19 -11.95 -1.98
C LEU A 171 4.94 -11.74 -3.49
N ARG A 172 5.89 -12.16 -4.34
CA ARG A 172 5.73 -12.04 -5.80
C ARG A 172 4.53 -12.83 -6.33
N ARG A 173 4.34 -14.07 -5.85
CA ARG A 173 3.15 -14.90 -6.20
C ARG A 173 1.86 -14.22 -5.75
N LEU A 174 1.84 -13.69 -4.54
CA LEU A 174 0.69 -12.98 -3.99
C LEU A 174 0.34 -11.74 -4.83
N LEU A 175 1.33 -10.91 -5.19
CA LEU A 175 1.11 -9.73 -6.02
C LEU A 175 0.59 -10.11 -7.42
N GLY A 176 1.05 -11.22 -7.99
CA GLY A 176 0.50 -11.79 -9.22
C GLY A 176 -0.98 -12.15 -9.08
N ALA A 177 -1.34 -12.88 -8.04
CA ALA A 177 -2.73 -13.25 -7.76
C ALA A 177 -3.64 -12.02 -7.49
N LEU A 178 -3.13 -11.02 -6.75
CA LEU A 178 -3.87 -9.78 -6.50
C LEU A 178 -4.13 -8.98 -7.79
N ARG A 179 -3.16 -8.94 -8.72
CA ARG A 179 -3.34 -8.32 -10.04
C ARG A 179 -4.54 -8.93 -10.76
N ASP A 180 -4.61 -10.25 -10.81
CA ASP A 180 -5.64 -10.97 -11.55
C ASP A 180 -7.05 -10.80 -10.90
N VAL A 181 -7.12 -10.71 -9.57
CA VAL A 181 -8.36 -10.40 -8.83
C VAL A 181 -8.82 -8.95 -9.04
N CYS A 182 -7.90 -7.99 -9.09
CA CYS A 182 -8.25 -6.59 -9.35
C CYS A 182 -8.76 -6.38 -10.78
N CYS A 183 -8.22 -7.09 -11.78
CA CYS A 183 -8.71 -7.03 -13.16
C CYS A 183 -10.11 -7.60 -13.33
N SER A 184 -10.47 -8.68 -12.61
CA SER A 184 -11.78 -9.32 -12.73
C SER A 184 -12.94 -8.53 -12.12
N ARG A 185 -12.66 -7.50 -11.30
CA ARG A 185 -13.67 -6.62 -10.69
C ARG A 185 -13.92 -5.33 -11.49
N ALA A 186 -13.21 -5.12 -12.59
CA ALA A 186 -13.34 -3.94 -13.44
C ALA A 186 -14.21 -4.18 -14.70
N THR A 187 -14.73 -5.39 -14.87
CA THR A 187 -15.75 -5.80 -15.85
C THR A 187 -17.07 -6.04 -15.14
#